data_9bf1c8837588f00c9c9a8aa9a6c53c15
#
_entry.id   9bf1c8837588f00c9c9a8aa9a6c53c15
#
_cell.length_a   1.000
_cell.length_b   1.000
_cell.length_c   1.000
_cell.angle_alpha   90.00
_cell.angle_beta   90.00
_cell.angle_gamma   90.00
#
_symmetry.space_group_name_H-M   'P 1'
#
loop_
_entity.id
_entity.type
_entity.pdbx_description
1 polymer ?
#
loop_
_entity_poly.entity_id
_entity_poly.type
_entity_poly.pdbx_seq_one_letter_code
_entity_poly.pdbx_strand_id
1 'polypeptide(L)'
;IVPADRGDTAIRVEFFGDEIDRISEIDMLTGEVKNTLNHIAIFPASHYVVPKERMEKAIRNIEIELEEQVKYFKSEGKLLEAQRIAERTNFDIEMMRETGFCSGIENYSRHLTGQKAGEPPCTLIDYFPDDFLIMIDESHKTIPQIGAMYHGDQSRKTTLVDYGFRLPSAKDNRPLSFGEFESKIDQVLFVSATPGEYEESHELLRAEQVIRPTGLLDPEVEVRPIEGQIDDLISEVNKETAKKNKVLITTLTKRMAEDLTDYMRELGIRVKYLHSDIDTLER
;
A
#
# COMPACT_ATOMS: atom_id res chain seq x y z
N ILE A 1 -13.29 3.45 24.01
CA ILE A 1 -12.55 2.79 22.90
C ILE A 1 -13.50 2.72 21.72
N VAL A 2 -13.05 3.20 20.56
CA VAL A 2 -13.78 3.10 19.29
C VAL A 2 -13.17 1.95 18.50
N PRO A 3 -13.89 0.82 18.30
CA PRO A 3 -13.41 -0.26 17.44
C PRO A 3 -13.33 0.18 15.99
N ALA A 4 -12.29 -0.27 15.27
CA ALA A 4 -12.06 0.12 13.89
C ALA A 4 -13.14 -0.36 12.89
N ASP A 5 -13.89 -1.39 13.26
CA ASP A 5 -14.95 -2.02 12.47
C ASP A 5 -16.34 -1.42 12.68
N ARG A 6 -16.48 -0.45 13.61
CA ARG A 6 -17.77 0.12 13.99
C ARG A 6 -17.73 1.65 13.91
N GLY A 7 -18.47 2.22 12.97
CA GLY A 7 -18.52 3.67 12.74
C GLY A 7 -19.32 4.46 13.79
N ASP A 8 -20.35 3.83 14.38
CA ASP A 8 -21.37 4.55 15.16
C ASP A 8 -21.39 4.19 16.65
N THR A 9 -20.60 3.21 17.06
CA THR A 9 -20.58 2.72 18.44
C THR A 9 -19.18 2.74 19.05
N ALA A 10 -19.14 2.90 20.37
CA ALA A 10 -17.89 2.79 21.14
C ALA A 10 -18.09 1.82 22.30
N ILE A 11 -16.99 1.29 22.79
CA ILE A 11 -16.95 0.46 23.99
C ILE A 11 -16.54 1.30 25.17
N ARG A 12 -17.41 1.31 26.21
CA ARG A 12 -17.12 1.90 27.50
C ARG A 12 -16.79 0.79 28.48
N VAL A 13 -15.59 0.87 29.07
CA VAL A 13 -15.17 -0.01 30.16
C VAL A 13 -15.16 0.84 31.44
N GLU A 14 -15.98 0.46 32.40
CA GLU A 14 -16.09 1.14 33.69
C GLU A 14 -15.34 0.32 34.74
N PHE A 15 -14.54 1.02 35.56
CA PHE A 15 -13.74 0.41 36.60
C PHE A 15 -14.25 0.82 38.00
N PHE A 16 -14.23 -0.13 38.93
CA PHE A 16 -14.35 0.11 40.35
C PHE A 16 -13.04 -0.27 41.02
N GLY A 17 -12.19 0.72 41.31
CA GLY A 17 -10.81 0.45 41.68
C GLY A 17 -10.03 -0.18 40.52
N ASP A 18 -9.42 -1.34 40.78
CA ASP A 18 -8.67 -2.11 39.79
C ASP A 18 -9.49 -3.19 39.06
N GLU A 19 -10.78 -3.32 39.40
CA GLU A 19 -11.67 -4.32 38.82
C GLU A 19 -12.59 -3.69 37.75
N ILE A 20 -12.88 -4.46 36.70
CA ILE A 20 -13.86 -4.06 35.70
C ILE A 20 -15.28 -4.26 36.27
N ASP A 21 -16.01 -3.17 36.46
CA ASP A 21 -17.38 -3.19 36.94
C ASP A 21 -18.35 -3.50 35.80
N ARG A 22 -18.21 -2.83 34.67
CA ARG A 22 -19.09 -3.00 33.53
C ARG A 22 -18.40 -2.73 32.19
N ILE A 23 -18.81 -3.50 31.18
CA ILE A 23 -18.47 -3.28 29.78
C ILE A 23 -19.78 -2.99 29.02
N SER A 24 -19.86 -1.88 28.33
CA SER A 24 -21.04 -1.47 27.57
C SER A 24 -20.69 -0.96 26.18
N GLU A 25 -21.57 -1.27 25.23
CA GLU A 25 -21.58 -0.66 23.92
C GLU A 25 -22.45 0.57 23.98
N ILE A 26 -21.90 1.71 23.59
CA ILE A 26 -22.55 3.02 23.65
C ILE A 26 -22.63 3.65 22.26
N ASP A 27 -23.61 4.49 22.08
CA ASP A 27 -23.67 5.43 20.95
C ASP A 27 -22.60 6.50 21.11
N MET A 28 -21.79 6.74 20.07
CA MET A 28 -20.68 7.70 20.14
C MET A 28 -21.15 9.15 20.32
N LEU A 29 -22.30 9.48 19.74
CA LEU A 29 -22.80 10.85 19.71
C LEU A 29 -23.57 11.20 21.01
N THR A 30 -24.43 10.29 21.46
CA THR A 30 -25.33 10.51 22.61
C THR A 30 -24.77 9.99 23.92
N GLY A 31 -23.83 9.02 23.86
CA GLY A 31 -23.32 8.28 25.02
C GLY A 31 -24.32 7.27 25.60
N GLU A 32 -25.45 7.05 24.93
CA GLU A 32 -26.48 6.12 25.37
C GLU A 32 -26.00 4.67 25.30
N VAL A 33 -26.29 3.87 26.32
CA VAL A 33 -25.92 2.46 26.38
C VAL A 33 -26.87 1.68 25.47
N LYS A 34 -26.31 1.08 24.40
CA LYS A 34 -27.02 0.20 23.48
C LYS A 34 -27.11 -1.25 24.02
N ASN A 35 -25.96 -1.75 24.50
CA ASN A 35 -25.84 -3.11 25.01
C ASN A 35 -24.90 -3.18 26.21
N THR A 36 -25.10 -4.16 27.10
CA THR A 36 -24.13 -4.53 28.14
C THR A 36 -23.44 -5.83 27.72
N LEU A 37 -22.12 -5.87 27.82
CA LEU A 37 -21.29 -6.99 27.35
C LEU A 37 -20.60 -7.65 28.55
N ASN A 38 -20.48 -8.97 28.49
CA ASN A 38 -19.72 -9.72 29.48
C ASN A 38 -18.25 -9.88 29.08
N HIS A 39 -17.96 -9.70 27.80
CA HIS A 39 -16.63 -9.86 27.23
C HIS A 39 -16.50 -9.01 25.96
N ILE A 40 -15.31 -8.47 25.72
CA ILE A 40 -14.94 -7.78 24.49
C ILE A 40 -13.50 -8.06 24.15
N ALA A 41 -13.22 -8.35 22.88
CA ALA A 41 -11.89 -8.41 22.34
C ALA A 41 -11.51 -7.03 21.76
N ILE A 42 -10.40 -6.47 22.21
CA ILE A 42 -9.85 -5.21 21.71
C ILE A 42 -8.55 -5.52 20.99
N PHE A 43 -8.57 -5.29 19.69
CA PHE A 43 -7.41 -5.54 18.84
C PHE A 43 -6.55 -4.30 18.71
N PRO A 44 -5.21 -4.45 18.55
CA PRO A 44 -4.31 -3.34 18.25
C PRO A 44 -4.71 -2.62 16.96
N ALA A 45 -4.56 -1.29 16.96
CA ALA A 45 -4.76 -0.45 15.77
C ALA A 45 -3.49 -0.38 14.87
N SER A 46 -2.40 -1.00 15.30
CA SER A 46 -1.11 -1.00 14.60
C SER A 46 -0.71 -2.42 14.22
N HIS A 47 0.03 -2.55 13.10
CA HIS A 47 0.60 -3.82 12.68
C HIS A 47 1.77 -4.24 13.58
N TYR A 48 2.02 -5.55 13.66
CA TYR A 48 3.14 -6.17 14.38
C TYR A 48 3.18 -5.93 15.90
N VAL A 49 2.05 -5.60 16.51
CA VAL A 49 1.93 -5.59 17.97
C VAL A 49 1.84 -7.04 18.45
N VAL A 50 2.84 -7.46 19.21
CA VAL A 50 2.94 -8.84 19.72
C VAL A 50 3.15 -8.85 21.23
N PRO A 51 2.74 -9.92 21.96
CA PRO A 51 3.02 -10.06 23.38
C PRO A 51 4.52 -10.00 23.68
N LYS A 52 4.87 -9.52 24.88
CA LYS A 52 6.27 -9.33 25.31
C LYS A 52 7.12 -10.60 25.14
N GLU A 53 6.59 -11.75 25.49
CA GLU A 53 7.30 -13.03 25.33
C GLU A 53 7.63 -13.36 23.87
N ARG A 54 6.71 -13.08 22.96
CA ARG A 54 6.92 -13.26 21.52
C ARG A 54 7.94 -12.23 21.00
N MET A 55 7.88 -10.99 21.46
CA MET A 55 8.86 -9.96 21.12
C MET A 55 10.27 -10.38 21.52
N GLU A 56 10.46 -10.85 22.76
CA GLU A 56 11.76 -11.32 23.24
C GLU A 56 12.29 -12.53 22.44
N LYS A 57 11.41 -13.42 22.01
CA LYS A 57 11.80 -14.53 21.13
C LYS A 57 12.20 -14.02 19.74
N ALA A 58 11.47 -13.08 19.18
CA ALA A 58 11.79 -12.45 17.90
C ALA A 58 13.14 -11.75 17.96
N ILE A 59 13.39 -10.97 19.01
CA ILE A 59 14.67 -10.27 19.22
C ILE A 59 15.84 -11.25 19.25
N ARG A 60 15.75 -12.35 19.98
CA ARG A 60 16.80 -13.37 19.99
C ARG A 60 17.09 -13.94 18.60
N ASN A 61 16.05 -14.17 17.80
CA ASN A 61 16.23 -14.66 16.44
C ASN A 61 16.86 -13.60 15.52
N ILE A 62 16.50 -12.32 15.71
CA ILE A 62 17.11 -11.19 15.00
C ILE A 62 18.60 -11.05 15.36
N GLU A 63 18.95 -11.20 16.63
CA GLU A 63 20.36 -11.17 17.10
C GLU A 63 21.19 -12.28 16.46
N ILE A 64 20.66 -13.51 16.38
CA ILE A 64 21.32 -14.63 15.72
C ILE A 64 21.54 -14.33 14.23
N GLU A 65 20.51 -13.88 13.52
CA GLU A 65 20.62 -13.53 12.10
C GLU A 65 21.62 -12.38 11.88
N LEU A 66 21.63 -11.39 12.78
CA LEU A 66 22.59 -10.28 12.74
C LEU A 66 24.02 -10.77 12.84
N GLU A 67 24.31 -11.64 13.82
CA GLU A 67 25.64 -12.21 13.99
C GLU A 67 26.12 -12.96 12.75
N GLU A 68 25.24 -13.77 12.16
CA GLU A 68 25.53 -14.51 10.92
C GLU A 68 25.82 -13.56 9.77
N GLN A 69 24.99 -12.53 9.59
CA GLN A 69 25.15 -11.56 8.50
C GLN A 69 26.40 -10.70 8.66
N VAL A 70 26.73 -10.29 9.89
CA VAL A 70 27.98 -9.55 10.17
C VAL A 70 29.21 -10.42 9.90
N LYS A 71 29.18 -11.70 10.28
CA LYS A 71 30.26 -12.65 9.98
C LYS A 71 30.42 -12.82 8.46
N TYR A 72 29.31 -12.98 7.74
CA TYR A 72 29.30 -13.06 6.28
C TYR A 72 29.94 -11.83 5.64
N PHE A 73 29.52 -10.61 5.97
CA PHE A 73 30.08 -9.39 5.41
C PHE A 73 31.57 -9.23 5.71
N LYS A 74 32.01 -9.58 6.91
CA LYS A 74 33.43 -9.55 7.27
C LYS A 74 34.25 -10.53 6.45
N SER A 75 33.74 -11.75 6.19
CA SER A 75 34.44 -12.75 5.37
C SER A 75 34.58 -12.33 3.90
N GLU A 76 33.61 -11.54 3.40
CA GLU A 76 33.61 -10.95 2.06
C GLU A 76 34.42 -9.63 1.97
N GLY A 77 35.02 -9.16 3.06
CA GLY A 77 35.74 -7.89 3.11
C GLY A 77 34.85 -6.64 3.11
N LYS A 78 33.53 -6.80 3.27
CA LYS A 78 32.53 -5.72 3.28
C LYS A 78 32.38 -5.14 4.68
N LEU A 79 33.39 -4.43 5.15
CA LEU A 79 33.44 -3.93 6.53
C LEU A 79 32.42 -2.81 6.79
N LEU A 80 32.17 -1.96 5.80
CA LEU A 80 31.19 -0.88 5.91
C LEU A 80 29.77 -1.41 6.04
N GLU A 81 29.41 -2.43 5.24
CA GLU A 81 28.14 -3.11 5.29
C GLU A 81 27.94 -3.83 6.63
N ALA A 82 29.00 -4.48 7.14
CA ALA A 82 28.99 -5.12 8.44
C ALA A 82 28.73 -4.13 9.59
N GLN A 83 29.37 -2.98 9.55
CA GLN A 83 29.16 -1.93 10.54
C GLN A 83 27.74 -1.36 10.44
N ARG A 84 27.29 -1.00 9.25
CA ARG A 84 25.98 -0.41 9.01
C ARG A 84 24.83 -1.30 9.49
N ILE A 85 24.86 -2.59 9.14
CA ILE A 85 23.82 -3.51 9.56
C ILE A 85 23.83 -3.72 11.07
N ALA A 86 25.03 -3.78 11.69
CA ALA A 86 25.14 -3.93 13.12
C ALA A 86 24.58 -2.72 13.88
N GLU A 87 24.98 -1.51 13.51
CA GLU A 87 24.50 -0.27 14.14
C GLU A 87 22.98 -0.14 14.01
N ARG A 88 22.46 -0.30 12.80
CA ARG A 88 21.01 -0.18 12.53
C ARG A 88 20.21 -1.21 13.30
N THR A 89 20.58 -2.48 13.21
CA THR A 89 19.80 -3.56 13.83
C THR A 89 19.86 -3.51 15.36
N ASN A 90 21.02 -3.19 15.96
CA ASN A 90 21.12 -3.02 17.40
C ASN A 90 20.25 -1.86 17.91
N PHE A 91 20.22 -0.73 17.20
CA PHE A 91 19.33 0.37 17.52
C PHE A 91 17.85 -0.04 17.44
N ASP A 92 17.45 -0.75 16.37
CA ASP A 92 16.08 -1.25 16.21
C ASP A 92 15.71 -2.25 17.33
N ILE A 93 16.64 -3.13 17.76
CA ILE A 93 16.45 -4.05 18.88
C ILE A 93 16.24 -3.29 20.20
N GLU A 94 17.05 -2.28 20.48
CA GLU A 94 16.89 -1.44 21.67
C GLU A 94 15.53 -0.77 21.71
N MET A 95 15.10 -0.18 20.60
CA MET A 95 13.77 0.42 20.47
C MET A 95 12.65 -0.61 20.69
N MET A 96 12.77 -1.80 20.14
CA MET A 96 11.78 -2.86 20.33
C MET A 96 11.71 -3.33 21.80
N ARG A 97 12.83 -3.38 22.52
CA ARG A 97 12.86 -3.73 23.96
C ARG A 97 12.21 -2.66 24.83
N GLU A 98 12.49 -1.38 24.55
CA GLU A 98 12.02 -0.27 25.38
C GLU A 98 10.56 0.10 25.09
N THR A 99 10.18 0.13 23.82
CA THR A 99 8.86 0.67 23.40
C THR A 99 7.93 -0.37 22.79
N GLY A 100 8.44 -1.59 22.49
CA GLY A 100 7.70 -2.61 21.74
C GLY A 100 7.60 -2.31 20.23
N PHE A 101 8.31 -1.29 19.72
CA PHE A 101 8.23 -0.86 18.35
C PHE A 101 9.56 -0.27 17.84
N CYS A 102 9.81 -0.35 16.55
CA CYS A 102 10.87 0.42 15.87
C CYS A 102 10.40 0.89 14.50
N SER A 103 11.06 1.93 13.97
CA SER A 103 10.78 2.40 12.60
C SER A 103 11.22 1.34 11.58
N GLY A 104 10.27 0.88 10.74
CA GLY A 104 10.52 -0.20 9.78
C GLY A 104 10.41 -1.59 10.40
N ILE A 105 9.63 -1.74 11.47
CA ILE A 105 9.40 -3.03 12.18
C ILE A 105 8.93 -4.15 11.23
N GLU A 106 8.30 -3.80 10.10
CA GLU A 106 7.90 -4.74 9.06
C GLU A 106 9.07 -5.52 8.44
N ASN A 107 10.30 -4.99 8.51
CA ASN A 107 11.49 -5.68 8.03
C ASN A 107 11.87 -6.88 8.90
N TYR A 108 11.32 -6.97 10.09
CA TYR A 108 11.47 -8.06 11.04
C TYR A 108 10.24 -8.96 11.13
N SER A 109 9.26 -8.80 10.21
CA SER A 109 7.97 -9.49 10.22
C SER A 109 8.09 -11.00 10.38
N ARG A 110 9.03 -11.65 9.66
CA ARG A 110 9.28 -13.09 9.77
C ARG A 110 9.53 -13.55 11.20
N HIS A 111 10.34 -12.81 11.95
CA HIS A 111 10.66 -13.12 13.34
C HIS A 111 9.50 -12.85 14.29
N LEU A 112 8.76 -11.75 14.05
CA LEU A 112 7.61 -11.35 14.86
C LEU A 112 6.40 -12.29 14.67
N THR A 113 6.16 -12.74 13.45
CA THR A 113 5.07 -13.67 13.13
C THR A 113 5.43 -15.13 13.40
N GLY A 114 6.72 -15.46 13.42
CA GLY A 114 7.21 -16.83 13.56
C GLY A 114 7.18 -17.66 12.29
N GLN A 115 7.04 -16.99 11.13
CA GLN A 115 7.08 -17.64 9.81
C GLN A 115 8.45 -18.22 9.50
N LYS A 116 8.48 -19.25 8.68
CA LYS A 116 9.71 -19.79 8.12
C LYS A 116 10.21 -18.93 6.97
N ALA A 117 11.50 -19.04 6.67
CA ALA A 117 12.08 -18.35 5.53
C ALA A 117 11.38 -18.77 4.22
N GLY A 118 10.99 -17.79 3.40
CA GLY A 118 10.33 -18.00 2.12
C GLY A 118 8.82 -18.27 2.18
N GLU A 119 8.23 -18.45 3.36
CA GLU A 119 6.77 -18.56 3.49
C GLU A 119 6.07 -17.28 3.02
N PRO A 120 4.92 -17.39 2.32
CA PRO A 120 4.16 -16.22 1.90
C PRO A 120 3.65 -15.45 3.13
N PRO A 121 3.63 -14.11 3.08
CA PRO A 121 3.07 -13.31 4.15
C PRO A 121 1.54 -13.47 4.21
N CYS A 122 0.99 -13.26 5.40
CA CYS A 122 -0.46 -13.11 5.55
C CYS A 122 -0.90 -11.80 4.87
N THR A 123 -1.93 -11.90 4.06
CA THR A 123 -2.51 -10.78 3.29
C THR A 123 -3.97 -10.55 3.68
N LEU A 124 -4.55 -9.46 3.20
CA LEU A 124 -5.96 -9.16 3.44
C LEU A 124 -6.89 -10.30 2.95
N ILE A 125 -6.50 -11.00 1.88
CA ILE A 125 -7.26 -12.13 1.33
C ILE A 125 -7.42 -13.27 2.37
N ASP A 126 -6.42 -13.47 3.22
CA ASP A 126 -6.44 -14.52 4.24
C ASP A 126 -7.47 -14.31 5.37
N TYR A 127 -8.09 -13.13 5.44
CA TYR A 127 -9.15 -12.80 6.39
C TYR A 127 -10.57 -13.05 5.87
N PHE A 128 -10.69 -13.33 4.57
CA PHE A 128 -11.99 -13.68 3.99
C PHE A 128 -12.31 -15.17 4.24
N PRO A 129 -13.60 -15.54 4.28
CA PRO A 129 -13.98 -16.95 4.28
C PRO A 129 -13.53 -17.64 2.99
N ASP A 130 -13.45 -18.97 3.01
CA ASP A 130 -12.98 -19.75 1.86
C ASP A 130 -13.83 -19.53 0.59
N ASP A 131 -15.14 -19.31 0.77
CA ASP A 131 -16.08 -19.00 -0.32
C ASP A 131 -16.24 -17.47 -0.44
N PHE A 132 -15.41 -16.85 -1.27
CA PHE A 132 -15.48 -15.42 -1.56
C PHE A 132 -15.30 -15.13 -3.05
N LEU A 133 -15.87 -14.01 -3.48
CA LEU A 133 -15.72 -13.50 -4.85
C LEU A 133 -14.75 -12.33 -4.87
N ILE A 134 -13.71 -12.43 -5.68
CA ILE A 134 -12.85 -11.30 -6.05
C ILE A 134 -13.40 -10.61 -7.29
N MET A 135 -13.58 -9.29 -7.23
CA MET A 135 -13.84 -8.44 -8.40
C MET A 135 -12.58 -7.63 -8.69
N ILE A 136 -12.01 -7.82 -9.88
CA ILE A 136 -10.79 -7.12 -10.30
C ILE A 136 -11.16 -6.07 -11.34
N ASP A 137 -11.18 -4.81 -10.90
CA ASP A 137 -11.43 -3.68 -11.78
C ASP A 137 -10.19 -3.32 -12.59
N GLU A 138 -10.40 -2.86 -13.83
CA GLU A 138 -9.33 -2.61 -14.80
C GLU A 138 -8.33 -3.78 -14.88
N SER A 139 -8.86 -5.00 -14.95
CA SER A 139 -8.10 -6.24 -14.79
C SER A 139 -6.92 -6.33 -15.75
N HIS A 140 -7.06 -5.82 -16.99
CA HIS A 140 -5.98 -5.75 -17.98
C HIS A 140 -4.75 -4.95 -17.51
N LYS A 141 -4.89 -4.10 -16.49
CA LYS A 141 -3.78 -3.38 -15.83
C LYS A 141 -3.44 -3.98 -14.47
N THR A 142 -4.46 -4.35 -13.70
CA THR A 142 -4.29 -4.85 -12.32
C THR A 142 -3.55 -6.18 -12.29
N ILE A 143 -3.90 -7.12 -13.18
CA ILE A 143 -3.25 -8.44 -13.23
C ILE A 143 -1.75 -8.34 -13.54
N PRO A 144 -1.30 -7.63 -14.58
CA PRO A 144 0.14 -7.42 -14.81
C PRO A 144 0.86 -6.72 -13.66
N GLN A 145 0.21 -5.78 -12.97
CA GLN A 145 0.78 -5.13 -11.79
C GLN A 145 1.01 -6.12 -10.65
N ILE A 146 0.04 -6.97 -10.33
CA ILE A 146 0.18 -8.01 -9.31
C ILE A 146 1.36 -8.92 -9.66
N GLY A 147 1.49 -9.34 -10.91
CA GLY A 147 2.62 -10.16 -11.39
C GLY A 147 3.98 -9.47 -11.23
N ALA A 148 4.05 -8.16 -11.43
CA ALA A 148 5.29 -7.39 -11.33
C ALA A 148 5.71 -7.04 -9.89
N MET A 149 4.77 -6.95 -8.94
CA MET A 149 5.02 -6.46 -7.57
C MET A 149 6.07 -7.31 -6.85
N TYR A 150 5.98 -8.63 -6.92
CA TYR A 150 6.92 -9.54 -6.26
C TYR A 150 8.36 -9.32 -6.73
N HIS A 151 8.57 -9.32 -8.03
CA HIS A 151 9.91 -9.18 -8.63
C HIS A 151 10.52 -7.81 -8.34
N GLY A 152 9.73 -6.74 -8.41
CA GLY A 152 10.16 -5.38 -8.10
C GLY A 152 10.58 -5.24 -6.63
N ASP A 153 9.80 -5.79 -5.69
CA ASP A 153 10.12 -5.76 -4.26
C ASP A 153 11.37 -6.58 -3.94
N GLN A 154 11.49 -7.80 -4.50
CA GLN A 154 12.66 -8.66 -4.30
C GLN A 154 13.94 -8.02 -4.83
N SER A 155 13.91 -7.40 -6.00
CA SER A 155 15.07 -6.70 -6.56
C SER A 155 15.53 -5.56 -5.63
N ARG A 156 14.59 -4.71 -5.20
CA ARG A 156 14.86 -3.61 -4.26
C ARG A 156 15.43 -4.12 -2.94
N LYS A 157 14.80 -5.12 -2.31
CA LYS A 157 15.23 -5.65 -1.01
C LYS A 157 16.56 -6.40 -1.10
N THR A 158 16.82 -7.09 -2.20
CA THR A 158 18.14 -7.71 -2.42
C THR A 158 19.23 -6.66 -2.39
N THR A 159 19.06 -5.55 -3.10
CA THR A 159 20.01 -4.43 -3.06
C THR A 159 20.20 -3.91 -1.62
N LEU A 160 19.11 -3.71 -0.87
CA LEU A 160 19.21 -3.24 0.52
C LEU A 160 19.95 -4.21 1.45
N VAL A 161 19.76 -5.51 1.25
CA VAL A 161 20.47 -6.56 2.02
C VAL A 161 21.94 -6.59 1.62
N ASP A 162 22.26 -6.59 0.33
CA ASP A 162 23.64 -6.70 -0.17
C ASP A 162 24.54 -5.53 0.24
N TYR A 163 23.92 -4.37 0.49
CA TYR A 163 24.62 -3.16 0.97
C TYR A 163 24.47 -2.92 2.49
N GLY A 164 23.99 -3.89 3.25
CA GLY A 164 23.91 -3.84 4.72
C GLY A 164 22.89 -2.86 5.29
N PHE A 165 21.81 -2.55 4.56
CA PHE A 165 20.73 -1.72 5.05
C PHE A 165 19.59 -2.53 5.71
N ARG A 166 19.50 -3.83 5.41
CA ARG A 166 18.47 -4.74 5.95
C ARG A 166 19.07 -6.12 6.16
N LEU A 167 18.49 -6.87 7.11
CA LEU A 167 18.78 -8.29 7.28
C LEU A 167 18.14 -9.11 6.16
N PRO A 168 18.65 -10.30 5.83
CA PRO A 168 18.07 -11.19 4.82
C PRO A 168 16.58 -11.47 5.01
N SER A 169 16.11 -11.60 6.27
CA SER A 169 14.72 -11.83 6.63
C SER A 169 13.75 -10.74 6.15
N ALA A 170 14.23 -9.53 5.89
CA ALA A 170 13.41 -8.45 5.34
C ALA A 170 12.82 -8.79 3.96
N LYS A 171 13.43 -9.74 3.23
CA LYS A 171 12.92 -10.23 1.94
C LYS A 171 11.60 -11.00 2.07
N ASP A 172 11.29 -11.53 3.26
CA ASP A 172 10.07 -12.30 3.51
C ASP A 172 8.84 -11.42 3.76
N ASN A 173 9.03 -10.15 4.11
CA ASN A 173 7.96 -9.15 4.07
C ASN A 173 7.80 -8.64 2.63
N ARG A 174 7.01 -9.32 1.83
CA ARG A 174 6.93 -9.15 0.39
C ARG A 174 5.49 -9.28 -0.13
N PRO A 175 5.17 -8.76 -1.30
CA PRO A 175 3.95 -9.15 -1.99
C PRO A 175 3.91 -10.66 -2.24
N LEU A 176 2.73 -11.21 -2.42
CA LEU A 176 2.58 -12.56 -2.93
C LEU A 176 3.23 -12.65 -4.32
N SER A 177 3.83 -13.79 -4.63
CA SER A 177 4.11 -14.12 -6.03
C SER A 177 2.80 -14.31 -6.78
N PHE A 178 2.83 -14.23 -8.11
CA PHE A 178 1.61 -14.36 -8.90
C PHE A 178 0.92 -15.72 -8.69
N GLY A 179 1.68 -16.81 -8.66
CA GLY A 179 1.15 -18.14 -8.38
C GLY A 179 0.58 -18.31 -6.97
N GLU A 180 1.16 -17.65 -5.96
CA GLU A 180 0.59 -17.61 -4.61
C GLU A 180 -0.75 -16.85 -4.59
N PHE A 181 -0.83 -15.74 -5.33
CA PHE A 181 -2.07 -14.99 -5.50
C PHE A 181 -3.14 -15.83 -6.18
N GLU A 182 -2.82 -16.47 -7.30
CA GLU A 182 -3.75 -17.36 -8.03
C GLU A 182 -4.25 -18.52 -7.14
N SER A 183 -3.39 -19.10 -6.33
CA SER A 183 -3.74 -20.22 -5.44
C SER A 183 -4.73 -19.84 -4.33
N LYS A 184 -4.90 -18.54 -4.05
CA LYS A 184 -5.85 -18.01 -3.04
C LYS A 184 -7.19 -17.60 -3.63
N ILE A 185 -7.33 -17.58 -4.96
CA ILE A 185 -8.56 -17.18 -5.66
C ILE A 185 -9.42 -18.43 -5.91
N ASP A 186 -10.68 -18.38 -5.47
CA ASP A 186 -11.68 -19.38 -5.81
C ASP A 186 -12.58 -18.89 -6.96
N GLN A 187 -13.23 -17.74 -6.76
CA GLN A 187 -14.11 -17.12 -7.74
C GLN A 187 -13.62 -15.73 -8.10
N VAL A 188 -13.59 -15.41 -9.39
CA VAL A 188 -13.12 -14.11 -9.88
C VAL A 188 -14.06 -13.52 -10.93
N LEU A 189 -14.31 -12.22 -10.82
CA LEU A 189 -14.93 -11.40 -11.84
C LEU A 189 -13.92 -10.37 -12.36
N PHE A 190 -13.54 -10.51 -13.61
CA PHE A 190 -12.72 -9.50 -14.29
C PHE A 190 -13.61 -8.40 -14.86
N VAL A 191 -13.28 -7.15 -14.59
CA VAL A 191 -13.96 -5.98 -15.14
C VAL A 191 -12.95 -5.18 -15.95
N SER A 192 -13.20 -5.03 -17.25
CA SER A 192 -12.29 -4.32 -18.15
C SER A 192 -13.02 -3.87 -19.42
N ALA A 193 -12.70 -2.67 -19.91
CA ALA A 193 -13.11 -2.24 -21.24
C ALA A 193 -12.27 -2.88 -22.37
N THR A 194 -11.06 -3.33 -22.04
CA THR A 194 -10.09 -3.91 -22.98
C THR A 194 -9.41 -5.12 -22.32
N PRO A 195 -10.13 -6.26 -22.17
CA PRO A 195 -9.55 -7.47 -21.58
C PRO A 195 -8.26 -7.89 -22.31
N GLY A 196 -7.33 -8.47 -21.58
CA GLY A 196 -6.06 -8.97 -22.11
C GLY A 196 -6.03 -10.49 -22.24
N GLU A 197 -4.88 -11.03 -22.63
CA GLU A 197 -4.68 -12.46 -22.84
C GLU A 197 -4.94 -13.30 -21.58
N TYR A 198 -4.69 -12.74 -20.39
CA TYR A 198 -4.92 -13.45 -19.14
C TYR A 198 -6.42 -13.68 -18.92
N GLU A 199 -7.23 -12.63 -19.04
CA GLU A 199 -8.68 -12.72 -18.90
C GLU A 199 -9.26 -13.68 -19.95
N GLU A 200 -8.86 -13.52 -21.21
CA GLU A 200 -9.33 -14.38 -22.31
C GLU A 200 -9.03 -15.86 -22.11
N SER A 201 -7.90 -16.17 -21.48
CA SER A 201 -7.51 -17.56 -21.21
C SER A 201 -8.18 -18.17 -19.96
N HIS A 202 -8.72 -17.34 -19.07
CA HIS A 202 -9.30 -17.78 -17.79
C HIS A 202 -10.81 -17.54 -17.69
N GLU A 203 -11.43 -16.86 -18.65
CA GLU A 203 -12.87 -16.63 -18.64
C GLU A 203 -13.68 -17.91 -18.91
N LEU A 204 -14.73 -18.09 -18.13
CA LEU A 204 -15.75 -19.12 -18.40
C LEU A 204 -16.96 -18.53 -19.12
N LEU A 205 -17.29 -17.30 -18.82
CA LEU A 205 -18.39 -16.53 -19.42
C LEU A 205 -17.93 -15.09 -19.63
N ARG A 206 -18.39 -14.48 -20.74
CA ARG A 206 -18.19 -13.08 -21.02
C ARG A 206 -19.55 -12.37 -21.16
N ALA A 207 -19.71 -11.24 -20.49
CA ALA A 207 -20.85 -10.36 -20.65
C ALA A 207 -20.34 -8.97 -21.07
N GLU A 208 -20.98 -8.38 -22.06
CA GLU A 208 -20.65 -7.05 -22.55
C GLU A 208 -21.75 -6.07 -22.17
N GLN A 209 -21.36 -4.94 -21.59
CA GLN A 209 -22.26 -3.84 -21.30
C GLN A 209 -21.88 -2.65 -22.20
N VAL A 210 -22.62 -2.47 -23.30
CA VAL A 210 -22.37 -1.44 -24.32
C VAL A 210 -23.46 -0.36 -24.22
N ILE A 211 -23.60 0.24 -23.05
CA ILE A 211 -24.57 1.30 -22.80
C ILE A 211 -23.86 2.57 -22.35
N ARG A 212 -24.06 3.66 -23.08
CA ARG A 212 -23.65 5.00 -22.68
C ARG A 212 -24.89 5.88 -22.47
N PRO A 213 -25.47 5.92 -21.27
CA PRO A 213 -26.75 6.60 -21.00
C PRO A 213 -26.66 8.14 -21.05
N THR A 214 -25.43 8.70 -21.09
CA THR A 214 -25.20 10.15 -21.05
C THR A 214 -25.68 10.89 -22.32
N GLY A 215 -25.85 10.20 -23.44
CA GLY A 215 -26.15 10.82 -24.76
C GLY A 215 -25.01 11.69 -25.32
N LEU A 216 -23.85 11.72 -24.63
CA LEU A 216 -22.68 12.46 -25.12
C LEU A 216 -21.86 11.59 -26.06
N LEU A 217 -21.49 12.14 -27.20
CA LEU A 217 -20.55 11.48 -28.10
C LEU A 217 -19.12 11.48 -27.55
N ASP A 218 -18.31 10.57 -28.05
CA ASP A 218 -16.87 10.61 -27.78
C ASP A 218 -16.28 11.90 -28.35
N PRO A 219 -15.26 12.47 -27.66
CA PRO A 219 -14.61 13.67 -28.19
C PRO A 219 -13.89 13.35 -29.50
N GLU A 220 -13.88 14.34 -30.39
CA GLU A 220 -13.05 14.28 -31.60
C GLU A 220 -11.58 14.25 -31.21
N VAL A 221 -10.81 13.29 -31.74
CA VAL A 221 -9.39 13.11 -31.44
C VAL A 221 -8.56 13.51 -32.64
N GLU A 222 -7.69 14.51 -32.45
CA GLU A 222 -6.72 14.94 -33.44
C GLU A 222 -5.30 14.57 -32.98
N VAL A 223 -4.54 13.89 -33.83
CA VAL A 223 -3.14 13.53 -33.57
C VAL A 223 -2.23 14.54 -34.25
N ARG A 224 -1.37 15.20 -33.46
CA ARG A 224 -0.47 16.24 -33.95
C ARG A 224 1.00 15.86 -33.75
N PRO A 225 1.95 16.42 -34.54
CA PRO A 225 3.39 16.18 -34.38
C PRO A 225 3.90 16.61 -32.99
N ILE A 226 4.94 15.91 -32.50
CA ILE A 226 5.59 16.26 -31.23
C ILE A 226 6.45 17.54 -31.39
N GLU A 227 7.03 17.75 -32.56
CA GLU A 227 7.86 18.95 -32.85
C GLU A 227 6.98 20.21 -32.75
N GLY A 228 7.40 21.17 -31.92
CA GLY A 228 6.64 22.39 -31.65
C GLY A 228 5.36 22.20 -30.82
N GLN A 229 5.20 21.05 -30.16
CA GLN A 229 3.97 20.72 -29.41
C GLN A 229 3.60 21.74 -28.32
N ILE A 230 4.57 22.39 -27.68
CA ILE A 230 4.31 23.36 -26.61
C ILE A 230 3.74 24.66 -27.19
N ASP A 231 4.27 25.14 -28.29
CA ASP A 231 3.78 26.35 -28.97
C ASP A 231 2.38 26.11 -29.53
N ASP A 232 2.15 24.94 -30.12
CA ASP A 232 0.84 24.52 -30.61
C ASP A 232 -0.18 24.40 -29.45
N LEU A 233 0.20 23.77 -28.33
CA LEU A 233 -0.62 23.70 -27.13
C LEU A 233 -1.02 25.09 -26.62
N ILE A 234 -0.07 26.02 -26.52
CA ILE A 234 -0.33 27.39 -26.08
C ILE A 234 -1.31 28.09 -27.04
N SER A 235 -1.15 27.88 -28.34
CA SER A 235 -2.06 28.42 -29.34
C SER A 235 -3.49 27.90 -29.13
N GLU A 236 -3.67 26.60 -28.93
CA GLU A 236 -4.97 26.00 -28.67
C GLU A 236 -5.58 26.46 -27.34
N VAL A 237 -4.77 26.53 -26.27
CA VAL A 237 -5.20 27.06 -24.97
C VAL A 237 -5.73 28.48 -25.12
N ASN A 238 -5.04 29.33 -25.86
CA ASN A 238 -5.47 30.72 -26.09
C ASN A 238 -6.76 30.81 -26.91
N LYS A 239 -6.92 29.94 -27.91
CA LYS A 239 -8.17 29.87 -28.70
C LYS A 239 -9.38 29.46 -27.83
N GLU A 240 -9.19 28.45 -26.98
CA GLU A 240 -10.28 27.97 -26.13
C GLU A 240 -10.59 28.92 -24.96
N THR A 241 -9.59 29.53 -24.37
CA THR A 241 -9.80 30.53 -23.31
C THR A 241 -10.45 31.82 -23.81
N ALA A 242 -10.20 32.21 -25.08
CA ALA A 242 -10.91 33.31 -25.70
C ALA A 242 -12.43 33.02 -25.84
N LYS A 243 -12.82 31.75 -26.00
CA LYS A 243 -14.20 31.29 -25.98
C LYS A 243 -14.76 31.12 -24.57
N LYS A 244 -13.98 31.44 -23.52
CA LYS A 244 -14.29 31.20 -22.08
C LYS A 244 -14.36 29.72 -21.69
N ASN A 245 -13.77 28.85 -22.47
CA ASN A 245 -13.65 27.42 -22.16
C ASN A 245 -12.47 27.17 -21.23
N LYS A 246 -12.50 25.98 -20.60
CA LYS A 246 -11.39 25.46 -19.80
C LYS A 246 -10.68 24.35 -20.59
N VAL A 247 -9.38 24.22 -20.40
CA VAL A 247 -8.57 23.20 -21.04
C VAL A 247 -7.95 22.30 -19.97
N LEU A 248 -8.06 20.99 -20.17
CA LEU A 248 -7.39 19.98 -19.36
C LEU A 248 -6.17 19.47 -20.14
N ILE A 249 -4.99 19.53 -19.52
CA ILE A 249 -3.73 19.07 -20.10
C ILE A 249 -3.24 17.89 -19.28
N THR A 250 -3.03 16.74 -19.91
CA THR A 250 -2.49 15.55 -19.28
C THR A 250 -1.02 15.36 -19.65
N THR A 251 -0.17 15.10 -18.68
CA THR A 251 1.26 14.86 -18.86
C THR A 251 1.66 13.46 -18.38
N LEU A 252 2.78 12.95 -18.84
CA LEU A 252 3.27 11.60 -18.49
C LEU A 252 3.82 11.52 -17.06
N THR A 253 4.31 12.62 -16.50
CA THR A 253 4.92 12.64 -15.16
C THR A 253 4.46 13.86 -14.35
N LYS A 254 4.50 13.76 -13.01
CA LYS A 254 4.22 14.86 -12.08
C LYS A 254 5.13 16.06 -12.35
N ARG A 255 6.43 15.80 -12.46
CA ARG A 255 7.45 16.84 -12.75
C ARG A 255 7.16 17.58 -14.04
N MET A 256 6.76 16.86 -15.09
CA MET A 256 6.36 17.49 -16.35
C MET A 256 5.13 18.38 -16.21
N ALA A 257 4.17 18.01 -15.34
CA ALA A 257 3.02 18.84 -15.03
C ALA A 257 3.43 20.14 -14.30
N GLU A 258 4.36 20.05 -13.37
CA GLU A 258 4.89 21.19 -12.62
C GLU A 258 5.68 22.13 -13.54
N ASP A 259 6.67 21.60 -14.26
CA ASP A 259 7.52 22.37 -15.19
C ASP A 259 6.68 23.08 -16.27
N LEU A 260 5.70 22.40 -16.85
CA LEU A 260 4.80 22.98 -17.85
C LEU A 260 3.90 24.07 -17.25
N THR A 261 3.44 23.88 -16.01
CA THR A 261 2.61 24.87 -15.32
C THR A 261 3.39 26.14 -15.05
N ASP A 262 4.63 26.02 -14.60
CA ASP A 262 5.48 27.20 -14.32
C ASP A 262 5.78 27.96 -15.60
N TYR A 263 6.10 27.26 -16.68
CA TYR A 263 6.29 27.88 -17.99
C TYR A 263 5.04 28.63 -18.50
N MET A 264 3.86 28.02 -18.37
CA MET A 264 2.60 28.65 -18.76
C MET A 264 2.25 29.87 -17.88
N ARG A 265 2.61 29.85 -16.60
CA ARG A 265 2.44 31.01 -15.70
C ARG A 265 3.33 32.20 -16.13
N GLU A 266 4.58 31.92 -16.53
CA GLU A 266 5.49 32.96 -17.04
C GLU A 266 4.91 33.65 -18.29
N LEU A 267 4.15 32.90 -19.10
CA LEU A 267 3.42 33.45 -20.25
C LEU A 267 2.10 34.16 -19.89
N GLY A 268 1.79 34.28 -18.59
CA GLY A 268 0.58 34.94 -18.11
C GLY A 268 -0.69 34.12 -18.22
N ILE A 269 -0.60 32.82 -18.48
CA ILE A 269 -1.76 31.91 -18.55
C ILE A 269 -2.15 31.51 -17.12
N ARG A 270 -3.44 31.60 -16.80
CA ARG A 270 -3.99 31.12 -15.52
C ARG A 270 -4.10 29.59 -15.54
N VAL A 271 -3.16 28.94 -14.88
CA VAL A 271 -3.02 27.48 -14.87
C VAL A 271 -2.76 26.96 -13.46
N LYS A 272 -3.23 25.75 -13.17
CA LYS A 272 -2.88 24.97 -11.98
C LYS A 272 -2.56 23.55 -12.40
N TYR A 273 -1.64 22.89 -11.70
CA TYR A 273 -1.43 21.46 -11.84
C TYR A 273 -2.19 20.68 -10.75
N LEU A 274 -2.46 19.41 -11.01
CA LEU A 274 -3.12 18.49 -10.09
C LEU A 274 -2.46 17.12 -10.18
N HIS A 275 -1.94 16.62 -9.06
CA HIS A 275 -1.41 15.27 -8.94
C HIS A 275 -1.55 14.73 -7.50
N SER A 276 -1.09 13.49 -7.25
CA SER A 276 -1.32 12.78 -5.99
C SER A 276 -0.65 13.42 -4.77
N ASP A 277 0.41 14.23 -4.95
CA ASP A 277 1.19 14.82 -3.85
C ASP A 277 0.62 16.18 -3.37
N ILE A 278 -0.46 16.66 -4.02
CA ILE A 278 -1.16 17.87 -3.60
C ILE A 278 -2.09 17.53 -2.43
N ASP A 279 -1.99 18.34 -1.38
CA ASP A 279 -2.79 18.15 -0.17
C ASP A 279 -4.30 18.29 -0.48
N THR A 280 -5.12 17.51 0.25
CA THR A 280 -6.58 17.44 -0.01
C THR A 280 -7.26 18.80 0.12
N LEU A 281 -6.72 19.69 0.98
CA LEU A 281 -7.26 21.05 1.16
C LEU A 281 -6.90 22.00 0.01
N GLU A 282 -5.87 21.69 -0.79
CA GLU A 282 -5.46 22.50 -1.93
C GLU A 282 -6.11 22.06 -3.25
N ARG A 283 -6.71 20.88 -3.26
CA ARG A 283 -7.51 20.32 -4.37
C ARG A 283 -8.87 20.99 -4.48
#